data_36d97b43da013049c152cde90341ea85
#
_entry.id   36d97b43da013049c152cde90341ea85
#
_cell.length_a   1.000
_cell.length_b   1.000
_cell.length_c   1.000
_cell.angle_alpha   90.00
_cell.angle_beta   90.00
_cell.angle_gamma   90.00
#
_symmetry.space_group_name_H-M   'P 1'
#
loop_
_entity.id
_entity.type
_entity.pdbx_description
1 polymer ?
#
loop_
_entity_poly.entity_id
_entity_poly.type
_entity_poly.pdbx_seq_one_letter_code
_entity_poly.pdbx_strand_id
1 'polypeptide(L)'
;YGMGSTDTAWYPFLNAFLNTQSNDFLNADEILLLGHYDFGDIKYLIENNAYNPEEKVDACRHAVHIIDEEVEQIIKSIAFYGKIPLVIGGGRNNAYPLIKAVAKGLHKSGKIPLAQINAISLSGEAGYSPAEGRHSSNAYSYAETDGYLGKYAIVGLHQHGIAQNVLNKM
;
A
#
# COMPACT_ATOMS: atom_id res chain seq x y z
N TYR A 1 5.39 6.26 13.29
CA TYR A 1 4.27 5.80 12.50
C TYR A 1 3.80 6.88 11.53
N GLY A 2 4.51 7.09 10.50
CA GLY A 2 4.08 7.89 9.39
C GLY A 2 4.44 9.36 9.51
N MET A 3 4.78 9.92 8.38
CA MET A 3 4.82 11.36 8.23
C MET A 3 3.36 11.81 8.19
N GLY A 4 2.97 12.74 9.02
CA GLY A 4 1.65 13.34 8.99
C GLY A 4 1.32 13.87 7.61
N SER A 5 0.03 13.97 7.29
CA SER A 5 -0.50 14.57 6.06
C SER A 5 -0.48 13.70 4.79
N THR A 6 -0.11 12.42 4.83
CA THR A 6 -0.28 11.54 3.64
C THR A 6 -1.74 11.28 3.33
N ASP A 7 -2.63 11.42 4.30
CA ASP A 7 -4.08 11.37 4.20
C ASP A 7 -4.68 12.54 3.40
N THR A 8 -3.98 13.65 3.29
CA THR A 8 -4.44 14.85 2.58
C THR A 8 -4.06 14.88 1.10
N ALA A 9 -3.35 13.87 0.59
CA ALA A 9 -2.82 13.86 -0.78
C ALA A 9 -3.91 13.79 -1.87
N TRP A 10 -5.09 13.27 -1.54
CA TRP A 10 -6.14 13.03 -2.52
C TRP A 10 -6.64 14.28 -3.23
N TYR A 11 -7.05 15.30 -2.47
CA TYR A 11 -7.65 16.50 -3.09
C TYR A 11 -6.67 17.31 -3.96
N PRO A 12 -5.42 17.57 -3.54
CA PRO A 12 -4.42 18.19 -4.42
C PRO A 12 -4.15 17.38 -5.69
N PHE A 13 -4.05 16.06 -5.56
CA PHE A 13 -3.88 15.17 -6.70
C PHE A 13 -5.09 15.26 -7.64
N LEU A 14 -6.31 15.11 -7.13
CA LEU A 14 -7.54 15.13 -7.91
C LEU A 14 -7.67 16.46 -8.69
N ASN A 15 -7.42 17.57 -8.01
CA ASN A 15 -7.48 18.88 -8.65
C ASN A 15 -6.46 19.02 -9.79
N ALA A 16 -5.22 18.59 -9.58
CA ALA A 16 -4.19 18.58 -10.62
C ALA A 16 -4.55 17.64 -11.77
N PHE A 17 -5.03 16.44 -11.45
CA PHE A 17 -5.40 15.42 -12.43
C PHE A 17 -6.56 15.87 -13.33
N LEU A 18 -7.62 16.43 -12.76
CA LEU A 18 -8.79 16.91 -13.51
C LEU A 18 -8.48 18.15 -14.39
N ASN A 19 -7.38 18.86 -14.11
CA ASN A 19 -6.89 19.94 -14.95
C ASN A 19 -5.87 19.47 -16.02
N THR A 20 -5.54 18.16 -16.04
CA THR A 20 -4.66 17.60 -17.07
C THR A 20 -5.45 17.38 -18.36
N GLN A 21 -4.90 17.82 -19.47
CA GLN A 21 -5.55 17.67 -20.77
C GLN A 21 -5.47 16.21 -21.26
N SER A 22 -6.61 15.67 -21.68
CA SER A 22 -6.66 14.37 -22.36
C SER A 22 -5.98 14.43 -23.72
N ASN A 23 -5.21 13.41 -24.07
CA ASN A 23 -4.54 13.25 -25.36
C ASN A 23 -4.25 11.76 -25.64
N ASP A 24 -3.52 11.46 -26.71
CA ASP A 24 -3.19 10.07 -27.10
C ASP A 24 -2.37 9.29 -26.07
N PHE A 25 -1.67 9.96 -25.14
CA PHE A 25 -0.88 9.34 -24.07
C PHE A 25 -1.64 9.23 -22.75
N LEU A 26 -2.67 10.03 -22.56
CA LEU A 26 -3.54 10.03 -21.40
C LEU A 26 -4.99 10.18 -21.86
N ASN A 27 -5.58 9.06 -22.25
CA ASN A 27 -6.95 9.03 -22.74
C ASN A 27 -7.95 8.95 -21.58
N ALA A 28 -8.73 10.00 -21.39
CA ALA A 28 -9.70 10.08 -20.30
C ALA A 28 -10.80 9.01 -20.38
N ASP A 29 -11.13 8.53 -21.59
CA ASP A 29 -12.15 7.48 -21.79
C ASP A 29 -11.70 6.10 -21.26
N GLU A 30 -10.41 5.91 -21.01
CA GLU A 30 -9.84 4.70 -20.45
C GLU A 30 -9.69 4.74 -18.92
N ILE A 31 -10.03 5.88 -18.29
CA ILE A 31 -9.82 6.14 -16.88
C ILE A 31 -11.15 6.19 -16.14
N LEU A 32 -11.26 5.35 -15.11
CA LEU A 32 -12.38 5.37 -14.17
C LEU A 32 -11.93 5.90 -12.81
N LEU A 33 -12.46 7.04 -12.43
CA LEU A 33 -12.24 7.65 -11.13
C LEU A 33 -13.20 7.03 -10.11
N LEU A 34 -12.68 6.26 -9.15
CA LEU A 34 -13.50 5.54 -8.16
C LEU A 34 -13.79 6.36 -6.89
N GLY A 35 -13.00 7.40 -6.60
CA GLY A 35 -13.11 8.16 -5.36
C GLY A 35 -11.97 7.88 -4.38
N HIS A 36 -12.23 8.04 -3.09
CA HIS A 36 -11.22 7.85 -2.05
C HIS A 36 -11.82 7.21 -0.79
N TYR A 37 -10.96 6.63 0.03
CA TYR A 37 -11.28 6.25 1.40
C TYR A 37 -10.96 7.39 2.36
N ASP A 38 -11.84 7.62 3.30
CA ASP A 38 -11.62 8.49 4.45
C ASP A 38 -11.50 7.63 5.71
N PHE A 39 -10.34 7.64 6.33
CA PHE A 39 -10.05 6.97 7.59
C PHE A 39 -9.91 7.96 8.76
N GLY A 40 -10.50 9.14 8.64
CA GLY A 40 -10.47 10.19 9.65
C GLY A 40 -10.99 9.74 11.00
N ASP A 41 -12.06 8.95 11.03
CA ASP A 41 -12.62 8.40 12.27
C ASP A 41 -11.64 7.48 13.00
N ILE A 42 -10.90 6.64 12.28
CA ILE A 42 -9.87 5.77 12.87
C ILE A 42 -8.73 6.61 13.47
N LYS A 43 -8.29 7.63 12.75
CA LYS A 43 -7.28 8.56 13.22
C LYS A 43 -7.72 9.28 14.49
N TYR A 44 -8.94 9.79 14.50
CA TYR A 44 -9.57 10.44 15.67
C TYR A 44 -9.61 9.50 16.87
N LEU A 45 -10.02 8.24 16.69
CA LEU A 45 -10.08 7.26 17.77
C LEU A 45 -8.69 6.97 18.37
N ILE A 46 -7.65 6.86 17.55
CA ILE A 46 -6.28 6.65 18.02
C ILE A 46 -5.79 7.86 18.85
N GLU A 47 -6.05 9.06 18.35
CA GLU A 47 -5.59 10.29 18.99
C GLU A 47 -6.27 10.54 20.34
N ASN A 48 -7.51 10.09 20.51
CA ASN A 48 -8.30 10.40 21.72
C ASN A 48 -8.37 9.23 22.74
N ASN A 49 -8.03 7.99 22.36
CA ASN A 49 -8.18 6.82 23.23
C ASN A 49 -6.86 6.13 23.59
N ALA A 50 -5.74 6.51 23.00
CA ALA A 50 -4.44 5.97 23.33
C ALA A 50 -3.68 6.94 24.26
N TYR A 51 -3.57 6.57 25.53
CA TYR A 51 -3.05 7.46 26.58
C TYR A 51 -1.53 7.36 26.79
N ASN A 52 -0.93 6.28 26.34
CA ASN A 52 0.53 6.08 26.43
C ASN A 52 1.15 5.66 25.10
N PRO A 53 2.48 5.74 24.93
CA PRO A 53 3.14 5.40 23.67
C PRO A 53 2.93 3.95 23.20
N GLU A 54 2.84 3.00 24.10
CA GLU A 54 2.64 1.58 23.77
C GLU A 54 1.23 1.35 23.22
N GLU A 55 0.22 1.85 23.91
CA GLU A 55 -1.18 1.80 23.46
C GLU A 55 -1.34 2.48 22.09
N LYS A 56 -0.64 3.59 21.87
CA LYS A 56 -0.67 4.29 20.59
C LYS A 56 -0.06 3.46 19.45
N VAL A 57 1.02 2.75 19.73
CA VAL A 57 1.63 1.84 18.75
C VAL A 57 0.68 0.71 18.38
N ASP A 58 0.05 0.08 19.37
CA ASP A 58 -0.87 -1.04 19.15
C ASP A 58 -2.15 -0.57 18.45
N ALA A 59 -2.69 0.59 18.82
CA ALA A 59 -3.82 1.19 18.14
C ALA A 59 -3.50 1.51 16.66
N CYS A 60 -2.29 2.04 16.38
CA CYS A 60 -1.83 2.27 15.01
C CYS A 60 -1.68 0.95 14.21
N ARG A 61 -1.17 -0.12 14.82
CA ARG A 61 -1.06 -1.43 14.18
C ARG A 61 -2.43 -2.00 13.83
N HIS A 62 -3.37 -1.89 14.76
CA HIS A 62 -4.75 -2.30 14.54
C HIS A 62 -5.43 -1.50 13.42
N ALA A 63 -5.26 -0.18 13.43
CA ALA A 63 -5.75 0.68 12.37
C ALA A 63 -5.20 0.31 10.99
N VAL A 64 -3.89 0.02 10.89
CA VAL A 64 -3.29 -0.44 9.63
C VAL A 64 -3.91 -1.75 9.16
N HIS A 65 -4.26 -2.66 10.08
CA HIS A 65 -4.94 -3.90 9.73
C HIS A 65 -6.33 -3.67 9.14
N ILE A 66 -7.12 -2.77 9.74
CA ILE A 66 -8.44 -2.39 9.19
C ILE A 66 -8.30 -1.77 7.80
N ILE A 67 -7.35 -0.86 7.62
CA ILE A 67 -7.07 -0.26 6.32
C ILE A 67 -6.66 -1.32 5.29
N ASP A 68 -5.82 -2.28 5.68
CA ASP A 68 -5.39 -3.37 4.80
C ASP A 68 -6.60 -4.19 4.30
N GLU A 69 -7.58 -4.49 5.15
CA GLU A 69 -8.78 -5.25 4.78
C GLU A 69 -9.69 -4.48 3.81
N GLU A 70 -9.94 -3.21 4.08
CA GLU A 70 -10.77 -2.37 3.20
C GLU A 70 -10.14 -2.18 1.82
N VAL A 71 -8.84 -1.87 1.78
CA VAL A 71 -8.10 -1.71 0.54
C VAL A 71 -8.06 -3.02 -0.26
N GLU A 72 -7.83 -4.16 0.41
CA GLU A 72 -7.82 -5.48 -0.24
C GLU A 72 -9.10 -5.75 -1.02
N GLN A 73 -10.26 -5.46 -0.46
CA GLN A 73 -11.55 -5.80 -1.08
C GLN A 73 -11.74 -5.10 -2.43
N ILE A 74 -11.49 -3.81 -2.49
CA ILE A 74 -11.66 -3.05 -3.74
C ILE A 74 -10.60 -3.40 -4.76
N ILE A 75 -9.33 -3.41 -4.38
CA ILE A 75 -8.22 -3.69 -5.30
C ILE A 75 -8.33 -5.11 -5.88
N LYS A 76 -8.74 -6.09 -5.07
CA LYS A 76 -9.01 -7.46 -5.54
C LYS A 76 -10.09 -7.48 -6.62
N SER A 77 -11.16 -6.71 -6.46
CA SER A 77 -12.23 -6.62 -7.44
C SER A 77 -11.74 -5.99 -8.74
N ILE A 78 -10.98 -4.89 -8.67
CA ILE A 78 -10.38 -4.21 -9.83
C ILE A 78 -9.49 -5.18 -10.62
N ALA A 79 -8.59 -5.88 -9.92
CA ALA A 79 -7.68 -6.85 -10.52
C ALA A 79 -8.41 -8.07 -11.12
N PHE A 80 -9.47 -8.56 -10.46
CA PHE A 80 -10.31 -9.64 -10.97
C PHE A 80 -10.90 -9.33 -12.35
N TYR A 81 -11.42 -8.11 -12.53
CA TYR A 81 -11.94 -7.64 -13.82
C TYR A 81 -10.86 -7.22 -14.81
N GLY A 82 -9.59 -7.41 -14.49
CA GLY A 82 -8.46 -7.14 -15.38
C GLY A 82 -8.15 -5.68 -15.58
N LYS A 83 -8.59 -4.84 -14.67
CA LYS A 83 -8.27 -3.42 -14.64
C LYS A 83 -7.02 -3.17 -13.83
N ILE A 84 -6.35 -2.06 -14.09
CA ILE A 84 -5.11 -1.64 -13.41
C ILE A 84 -5.49 -0.61 -12.34
N PRO A 85 -5.32 -0.92 -11.04
CA PRO A 85 -5.55 0.06 -10.00
C PRO A 85 -4.38 1.06 -9.93
N LEU A 86 -4.69 2.35 -9.93
CA LEU A 86 -3.78 3.43 -9.58
C LEU A 86 -4.21 3.99 -8.22
N VAL A 87 -3.38 3.81 -7.21
CA VAL A 87 -3.68 4.23 -5.83
C VAL A 87 -2.79 5.41 -5.46
N ILE A 88 -3.42 6.50 -5.05
CA ILE A 88 -2.75 7.76 -4.69
C ILE A 88 -2.89 8.01 -3.20
N GLY A 89 -1.79 8.26 -2.54
CA GLY A 89 -1.75 8.64 -1.14
C GLY A 89 -1.69 7.47 -0.16
N GLY A 90 -1.77 7.81 1.11
CA GLY A 90 -1.52 6.93 2.23
C GLY A 90 -0.03 6.64 2.45
N GLY A 91 0.25 5.85 3.46
CA GLY A 91 1.61 5.40 3.78
C GLY A 91 2.02 4.16 2.98
N ARG A 92 3.30 3.82 3.04
CA ARG A 92 3.83 2.58 2.41
C ARG A 92 3.24 1.29 2.97
N ASN A 93 2.54 1.33 4.10
CA ASN A 93 1.76 0.19 4.59
C ASN A 93 0.82 -0.35 3.50
N ASN A 94 0.29 0.50 2.64
CA ASN A 94 -0.61 0.10 1.55
C ASN A 94 0.03 -0.87 0.54
N ALA A 95 1.35 -0.97 0.46
CA ALA A 95 1.99 -1.93 -0.43
C ALA A 95 1.58 -3.39 -0.13
N TYR A 96 1.38 -3.76 1.12
CA TYR A 96 0.94 -5.10 1.49
C TYR A 96 -0.46 -5.44 0.95
N PRO A 97 -1.53 -4.68 1.29
CA PRO A 97 -2.86 -5.00 0.79
C PRO A 97 -2.96 -4.90 -0.74
N LEU A 98 -2.19 -4.02 -1.39
CA LEU A 98 -2.14 -3.93 -2.85
C LEU A 98 -1.56 -5.20 -3.48
N ILE A 99 -0.41 -5.69 -3.00
CA ILE A 99 0.21 -6.92 -3.49
C ILE A 99 -0.75 -8.11 -3.28
N LYS A 100 -1.27 -8.27 -2.07
CA LYS A 100 -2.19 -9.33 -1.69
C LYS A 100 -3.46 -9.32 -2.55
N ALA A 101 -4.07 -8.16 -2.72
CA ALA A 101 -5.31 -8.00 -3.46
C ALA A 101 -5.14 -8.27 -4.96
N VAL A 102 -4.08 -7.74 -5.58
CA VAL A 102 -3.78 -7.98 -6.99
C VAL A 102 -3.49 -9.46 -7.22
N ALA A 103 -2.66 -10.09 -6.38
CA ALA A 103 -2.37 -11.52 -6.47
C ALA A 103 -3.64 -12.37 -6.39
N LYS A 104 -4.50 -12.12 -5.39
CA LYS A 104 -5.77 -12.83 -5.23
C LYS A 104 -6.76 -12.57 -6.37
N GLY A 105 -6.87 -11.32 -6.85
CA GLY A 105 -7.77 -10.96 -7.93
C GLY A 105 -7.39 -11.63 -9.25
N LEU A 106 -6.11 -11.58 -9.62
CA LEU A 106 -5.60 -12.22 -10.83
C LEU A 106 -5.68 -13.76 -10.76
N HIS A 107 -5.39 -14.35 -9.59
CA HIS A 107 -5.54 -15.79 -9.40
C HIS A 107 -7.02 -16.22 -9.51
N LYS A 108 -7.92 -15.52 -8.84
CA LYS A 108 -9.37 -15.82 -8.91
C LYS A 108 -9.95 -15.68 -10.32
N SER A 109 -9.40 -14.77 -11.13
CA SER A 109 -9.79 -14.60 -12.54
C SER A 109 -9.12 -15.61 -13.49
N GLY A 110 -8.27 -16.52 -13.00
CA GLY A 110 -7.53 -17.49 -13.78
C GLY A 110 -6.36 -16.94 -14.59
N LYS A 111 -5.97 -15.68 -14.39
CA LYS A 111 -4.86 -15.04 -15.13
C LYS A 111 -3.48 -15.49 -14.66
N ILE A 112 -3.36 -15.91 -13.42
CA ILE A 112 -2.12 -16.46 -12.85
C ILE A 112 -2.44 -17.78 -12.11
N PRO A 113 -1.53 -18.77 -12.14
CA PRO A 113 -1.76 -20.09 -11.54
C PRO A 113 -1.68 -20.07 -10.00
N LEU A 114 -0.94 -19.16 -9.43
CA LEU A 114 -0.77 -18.96 -7.98
C LEU A 114 -1.11 -17.53 -7.59
N ALA A 115 -1.64 -17.34 -6.39
CA ALA A 115 -1.91 -16.00 -5.86
C ALA A 115 -0.61 -15.30 -5.41
N GLN A 116 0.36 -15.17 -6.33
CA GLN A 116 1.67 -14.58 -6.09
C GLN A 116 2.06 -13.67 -7.26
N ILE A 117 2.58 -12.49 -6.96
CA ILE A 117 3.05 -11.52 -7.95
C ILE A 117 4.44 -10.99 -7.61
N ASN A 118 5.11 -10.42 -8.60
CA ASN A 118 6.37 -9.70 -8.39
C ASN A 118 6.09 -8.22 -8.09
N ALA A 119 6.98 -7.57 -7.35
CA ALA A 119 6.88 -6.16 -7.05
C ALA A 119 8.20 -5.41 -7.32
N ILE A 120 8.07 -4.16 -7.78
CA ILE A 120 9.19 -3.22 -7.91
C ILE A 120 8.86 -2.00 -7.05
N SER A 121 9.81 -1.57 -6.21
CA SER A 121 9.70 -0.35 -5.42
C SER A 121 10.75 0.68 -5.89
N LEU A 122 10.30 1.90 -6.11
CA LEU A 122 11.19 3.05 -6.29
C LEU A 122 11.28 3.76 -4.93
N SER A 123 12.33 3.50 -4.16
CA SER A 123 12.43 3.99 -2.78
C SER A 123 13.88 3.97 -2.28
N GLY A 124 14.23 4.94 -1.45
CA GLY A 124 15.47 4.93 -0.68
C GLY A 124 15.48 3.96 0.51
N GLU A 125 14.32 3.37 0.83
CA GLU A 125 14.14 2.45 1.97
C GLU A 125 13.60 1.11 1.51
N ALA A 126 14.05 0.03 2.17
CA ALA A 126 13.70 -1.34 1.79
C ALA A 126 12.23 -1.72 2.04
N GLY A 127 11.60 -1.16 3.07
CA GLY A 127 10.24 -1.57 3.47
C GLY A 127 10.15 -3.02 3.96
N TYR A 128 11.27 -3.58 4.42
CA TYR A 128 11.47 -5.01 4.69
C TYR A 128 11.85 -5.30 6.16
N SER A 129 11.34 -4.48 7.07
CA SER A 129 11.50 -4.68 8.52
C SER A 129 10.80 -5.96 8.98
N PRO A 130 11.18 -6.54 10.15
CA PRO A 130 10.54 -7.73 10.71
C PRO A 130 9.02 -7.60 10.82
N ALA A 131 8.32 -8.75 10.76
CA ALA A 131 6.86 -8.84 10.85
C ALA A 131 6.39 -8.79 12.32
N GLU A 132 6.52 -7.62 12.94
CA GLU A 132 6.21 -7.36 14.36
C GLU A 132 4.95 -6.49 14.53
N GLY A 133 3.89 -6.81 13.83
CA GLY A 133 2.71 -5.97 13.70
C GLY A 133 2.82 -5.03 12.49
N ARG A 134 1.69 -4.77 11.82
CA ARG A 134 1.64 -4.07 10.55
C ARG A 134 2.00 -2.59 10.67
N HIS A 135 2.95 -2.13 9.85
CA HIS A 135 3.33 -0.72 9.71
C HIS A 135 3.99 -0.44 8.34
N SER A 136 4.35 0.81 8.08
CA SER A 136 4.86 1.26 6.77
C SER A 136 6.21 0.65 6.36
N SER A 137 7.03 0.18 7.31
CA SER A 137 8.37 -0.33 7.00
C SER A 137 8.43 -1.86 6.83
N ASN A 138 7.31 -2.59 6.96
CA ASN A 138 7.30 -4.06 6.87
C ASN A 138 6.27 -4.64 5.89
N ALA A 139 5.74 -3.81 5.00
CA ALA A 139 4.72 -4.24 4.05
C ALA A 139 5.17 -5.41 3.16
N TYR A 140 6.40 -5.38 2.67
CA TYR A 140 6.93 -6.42 1.79
C TYR A 140 7.29 -7.70 2.55
N SER A 141 7.76 -7.61 3.80
CA SER A 141 7.99 -8.79 4.66
C SER A 141 6.71 -9.57 4.90
N TYR A 142 5.60 -8.87 5.18
CA TYR A 142 4.29 -9.51 5.32
C TYR A 142 3.81 -10.13 4.01
N ALA A 143 3.95 -9.41 2.88
CA ALA A 143 3.54 -9.92 1.58
C ALA A 143 4.30 -11.20 1.18
N GLU A 144 5.59 -11.30 1.52
CA GLU A 144 6.41 -12.49 1.32
C GLU A 144 6.02 -13.62 2.29
N THR A 145 5.93 -13.32 3.59
CA THR A 145 5.57 -14.33 4.62
C THR A 145 4.22 -14.97 4.33
N ASP A 146 3.25 -14.19 3.85
CA ASP A 146 1.92 -14.68 3.49
C ASP A 146 1.87 -15.32 2.08
N GLY A 147 3.00 -15.34 1.36
CA GLY A 147 3.14 -16.02 0.06
C GLY A 147 2.58 -15.25 -1.14
N TYR A 148 2.22 -13.98 -0.99
CA TYR A 148 1.71 -13.15 -2.10
C TYR A 148 2.79 -12.48 -2.92
N LEU A 149 4.00 -12.31 -2.36
CA LEU A 149 5.15 -11.69 -3.02
C LEU A 149 6.11 -12.76 -3.53
N GLY A 150 6.37 -12.75 -4.84
CA GLY A 150 7.38 -13.61 -5.47
C GLY A 150 8.76 -12.95 -5.47
N LYS A 151 9.09 -12.24 -6.55
CA LYS A 151 10.34 -11.48 -6.63
C LYS A 151 10.10 -10.04 -6.23
N TYR A 152 11.04 -9.48 -5.48
CA TYR A 152 11.02 -8.08 -5.07
C TYR A 152 12.30 -7.37 -5.52
N ALA A 153 12.15 -6.27 -6.24
CA ALA A 153 13.25 -5.42 -6.67
C ALA A 153 13.06 -4.00 -6.11
N ILE A 154 14.16 -3.39 -5.70
CA ILE A 154 14.18 -2.02 -5.21
C ILE A 154 15.12 -1.18 -6.06
N VAL A 155 14.65 -0.05 -6.54
CA VAL A 155 15.43 0.92 -7.30
C VAL A 155 15.58 2.20 -6.47
N GLY A 156 16.79 2.71 -6.35
CA GLY A 156 17.10 3.92 -5.57
C GLY A 156 17.39 3.65 -4.09
N LEU A 157 17.70 2.42 -3.72
CA LEU A 157 18.01 2.04 -2.35
C LEU A 157 19.25 2.78 -1.80
N HIS A 158 19.12 3.38 -0.64
CA HIS A 158 20.21 4.07 0.05
C HIS A 158 20.78 3.18 1.16
N GLN A 159 21.92 2.57 0.93
CA GLN A 159 22.56 1.63 1.87
C GLN A 159 22.79 2.22 3.27
N HIS A 160 23.10 3.52 3.36
CA HIS A 160 23.36 4.17 4.65
C HIS A 160 22.14 4.29 5.57
N GLY A 161 20.92 4.12 5.05
CA GLY A 161 19.68 4.18 5.82
C GLY A 161 19.12 2.80 6.19
N ILE A 162 19.84 1.70 5.88
CA ILE A 162 19.30 0.35 6.04
C ILE A 162 20.08 -0.42 7.09
N ALA A 163 19.36 -1.05 8.00
CA ALA A 163 19.97 -1.91 9.00
C ALA A 163 20.60 -3.15 8.35
N GLN A 164 21.78 -3.59 8.86
CA GLN A 164 22.55 -4.68 8.28
C GLN A 164 21.75 -6.00 8.20
N ASN A 165 20.89 -6.28 9.18
CA ASN A 165 20.02 -7.45 9.18
C ASN A 165 18.99 -7.46 8.04
N VAL A 166 18.61 -6.31 7.54
CA VAL A 166 17.73 -6.17 6.36
C VAL A 166 18.54 -6.40 5.08
N LEU A 167 19.74 -5.82 4.98
CA LEU A 167 20.64 -6.05 3.83
C LEU A 167 21.02 -7.51 3.66
N ASN A 168 21.20 -8.24 4.76
CA ASN A 168 21.54 -9.67 4.73
C ASN A 168 20.39 -10.59 4.27
N LYS A 169 19.16 -10.08 4.23
CA LYS A 169 17.97 -10.82 3.77
C LYS A 169 17.65 -10.56 2.29
N MET A 170 18.19 -9.52 1.73
CA MET A 170 18.01 -9.12 0.34
C MET A 170 19.06 -9.76 -0.58
#